data_b4dbd49b269cbe1ebf935aa31f4369ca
#
_entry.id   b4dbd49b269cbe1ebf935aa31f4369ca
#
_cell.length_a   1.000
_cell.length_b   1.000
_cell.length_c   1.000
_cell.angle_alpha   90.00
_cell.angle_beta   90.00
_cell.angle_gamma   90.00
#
_symmetry.space_group_name_H-M   'P 1'
#
loop_
_entity.id
_entity.type
_entity.pdbx_description
1 polymer ?
#
loop_
_entity_poly.entity_id
_entity_poly.type
_entity_poly.pdbx_seq_one_letter_code
_entity_poly.pdbx_strand_id
1 'polypeptide(L)'
;ASLALLGLLLAAYAAAWSRFWVVPMAAPMLTVLGLYALNTAYGFFAATRSKRQITKLFGQYVPPELADEMSQDPAHYTMEGQSREMTVLFSDIRGFTNFSEKLPPVELAEVLNAYLSTMTRIVQQHRGTIDKYIGDAIMAFWNAPVDLGDHASRAVQTALDMQAALSQLNQEFAARGWPEVKIGVGVNTGRMSVGN
;
A
#
# COMPACT_ATOMS: atom_id res chain seq x y z
N ALA A 1 -4.58 29.21 -16.69
CA ALA A 1 -4.47 30.59 -16.18
C ALA A 1 -3.17 31.26 -16.66
N SER A 2 -1.98 30.69 -16.42
CA SER A 2 -0.68 31.31 -16.73
C SER A 2 -0.45 31.57 -18.23
N LEU A 3 -0.86 30.63 -19.10
CA LEU A 3 -0.75 30.79 -20.57
C LEU A 3 -1.68 31.90 -21.09
N ALA A 4 -2.88 32.04 -20.51
CA ALA A 4 -3.81 33.12 -20.88
C ALA A 4 -3.27 34.49 -20.45
N LEU A 5 -2.66 34.61 -19.29
CA LEU A 5 -1.98 35.81 -18.80
C LEU A 5 -0.80 36.20 -19.67
N LEU A 6 0.01 35.23 -20.10
CA LEU A 6 1.13 35.46 -21.01
C LEU A 6 0.64 35.97 -22.36
N GLY A 7 -0.43 35.38 -22.91
CA GLY A 7 -1.05 35.84 -24.17
C GLY A 7 -1.57 37.27 -24.07
N LEU A 8 -2.19 37.63 -22.96
CA LEU A 8 -2.72 38.98 -22.71
C LEU A 8 -1.61 40.03 -22.58
N LEU A 9 -0.50 39.69 -21.91
CA LEU A 9 0.68 40.53 -21.80
C LEU A 9 1.35 40.77 -23.16
N LEU A 10 1.48 39.73 -23.99
CA LEU A 10 2.03 39.85 -25.34
C LEU A 10 1.15 40.73 -26.25
N ALA A 11 -0.19 40.55 -26.17
CA ALA A 11 -1.13 41.38 -26.91
C ALA A 11 -1.06 42.88 -26.49
N ALA A 12 -1.00 43.12 -25.16
CA ALA A 12 -0.85 44.48 -24.63
C ALA A 12 0.47 45.13 -25.08
N TYR A 13 1.56 44.36 -25.11
CA TYR A 13 2.85 44.81 -25.60
C TYR A 13 2.80 45.15 -27.09
N ALA A 14 2.22 44.30 -27.93
CA ALA A 14 2.07 44.57 -29.35
C ALA A 14 1.24 45.84 -29.62
N ALA A 15 0.18 46.06 -28.85
CA ALA A 15 -0.65 47.26 -28.91
C ALA A 15 0.12 48.53 -28.46
N ALA A 16 0.96 48.45 -27.44
CA ALA A 16 1.82 49.56 -26.99
C ALA A 16 2.90 49.88 -28.02
N TRP A 17 3.51 48.87 -28.64
CA TRP A 17 4.53 49.03 -29.69
C TRP A 17 3.95 49.70 -30.93
N SER A 18 2.74 49.37 -31.32
CA SER A 18 2.06 50.00 -32.46
C SER A 18 1.79 51.50 -32.23
N ARG A 19 1.84 51.99 -30.98
CA ARG A 19 1.67 53.38 -30.55
C ARG A 19 2.99 54.09 -30.22
N PHE A 20 4.14 53.43 -30.51
CA PHE A 20 5.49 53.93 -30.17
C PHE A 20 5.75 54.10 -28.65
N TRP A 21 5.02 53.37 -27.81
CA TRP A 21 5.23 53.35 -26.36
C TRP A 21 6.17 52.21 -25.99
N VAL A 22 7.29 52.51 -25.34
CA VAL A 22 8.22 51.51 -24.83
C VAL A 22 7.80 51.11 -23.42
N VAL A 23 7.27 49.90 -23.28
CA VAL A 23 6.85 49.34 -21.98
C VAL A 23 7.91 48.32 -21.53
N PRO A 24 8.45 48.43 -20.30
CA PRO A 24 9.43 47.48 -19.79
C PRO A 24 8.73 46.14 -19.47
N MET A 25 8.91 45.13 -20.34
CA MET A 25 8.23 43.84 -20.24
C MET A 25 8.97 42.83 -19.37
N ALA A 26 10.20 43.07 -18.99
CA ALA A 26 11.03 42.10 -18.25
C ALA A 26 10.43 41.71 -16.89
N ALA A 27 9.96 42.67 -16.11
CA ALA A 27 9.40 42.43 -14.80
C ALA A 27 8.08 41.61 -14.85
N PRO A 28 7.06 41.96 -15.66
CA PRO A 28 5.84 41.14 -15.74
C PRO A 28 6.09 39.75 -16.33
N MET A 29 7.01 39.57 -17.28
CA MET A 29 7.38 38.25 -17.80
C MET A 29 8.04 37.37 -16.74
N LEU A 30 8.98 37.91 -15.96
CA LEU A 30 9.61 37.18 -14.85
C LEU A 30 8.60 36.81 -13.77
N THR A 31 7.64 37.68 -13.48
CA THR A 31 6.58 37.41 -12.51
C THR A 31 5.69 36.24 -12.96
N VAL A 32 5.27 36.24 -14.24
CA VAL A 32 4.44 35.15 -14.79
C VAL A 32 5.22 33.83 -14.81
N LEU A 33 6.50 33.88 -15.19
CA LEU A 33 7.37 32.70 -15.20
C LEU A 33 7.59 32.14 -13.80
N GLY A 34 7.82 33.02 -12.83
CA GLY A 34 7.96 32.65 -11.41
C GLY A 34 6.69 32.01 -10.84
N LEU A 35 5.53 32.63 -11.10
CA LEU A 35 4.24 32.07 -10.69
C LEU A 35 3.94 30.72 -11.35
N TYR A 36 4.30 30.55 -12.62
CA TYR A 36 4.16 29.27 -13.31
C TYR A 36 5.04 28.20 -12.67
N ALA A 37 6.31 28.50 -12.42
CA ALA A 37 7.25 27.58 -11.79
C ALA A 37 6.79 27.17 -10.37
N LEU A 38 6.36 28.16 -9.56
CA LEU A 38 5.82 27.92 -8.21
C LEU A 38 4.57 27.06 -8.25
N ASN A 39 3.62 27.35 -9.14
CA ASN A 39 2.38 26.57 -9.25
C ASN A 39 2.64 25.13 -9.70
N THR A 40 3.59 24.93 -10.64
CA THR A 40 3.99 23.61 -11.11
C THR A 40 4.70 22.83 -9.99
N ALA A 41 5.62 23.45 -9.27
CA ALA A 41 6.31 22.86 -8.14
C ALA A 41 5.32 22.49 -7.02
N TYR A 42 4.41 23.39 -6.66
CA TYR A 42 3.38 23.13 -5.65
C TYR A 42 2.47 21.96 -6.03
N GLY A 43 2.01 21.91 -7.29
CA GLY A 43 1.19 20.79 -7.80
C GLY A 43 1.94 19.46 -7.73
N PHE A 44 3.21 19.43 -8.10
CA PHE A 44 4.07 18.24 -8.02
C PHE A 44 4.26 17.79 -6.57
N PHE A 45 4.59 18.71 -5.65
CA PHE A 45 4.76 18.38 -4.23
C PHE A 45 3.47 17.96 -3.55
N ALA A 46 2.33 18.59 -3.86
CA ALA A 46 1.04 18.24 -3.32
C ALA A 46 0.60 16.83 -3.76
N ALA A 47 0.75 16.51 -5.05
CA ALA A 47 0.44 15.19 -5.60
C ALA A 47 1.34 14.09 -4.99
N THR A 48 2.64 14.38 -4.81
CA THR A 48 3.59 13.44 -4.22
C THR A 48 3.31 13.19 -2.73
N ARG A 49 2.90 14.20 -1.97
CA ARG A 49 2.53 14.05 -0.55
C ARG A 49 1.28 13.20 -0.37
N SER A 50 0.25 13.41 -1.18
CA SER A 50 -0.99 12.64 -1.13
C SER A 50 -0.74 11.15 -1.42
N LYS A 51 0.05 10.83 -2.45
CA LYS A 51 0.47 9.45 -2.75
C LYS A 51 1.18 8.78 -1.57
N ARG A 52 2.17 9.45 -0.99
CA ARG A 52 2.94 8.91 0.14
C ARG A 52 2.10 8.67 1.39
N GLN A 53 1.09 9.50 1.67
CA GLN A 53 0.19 9.30 2.80
C GLN A 53 -0.70 8.06 2.60
N ILE A 54 -1.28 7.88 1.42
CA ILE A 54 -2.12 6.72 1.09
C ILE A 54 -1.28 5.45 1.14
N THR A 55 -0.13 5.40 0.49
CA THR A 55 0.78 4.25 0.54
C THR A 55 1.24 3.93 1.97
N LYS A 56 1.45 4.93 2.83
CA LYS A 56 1.86 4.71 4.23
C LYS A 56 0.71 4.17 5.10
N LEU A 57 -0.52 4.57 4.85
CA LEU A 57 -1.69 4.10 5.60
C LEU A 57 -2.12 2.69 5.18
N PHE A 58 -2.06 2.38 3.89
CA PHE A 58 -2.45 1.08 3.34
C PHE A 58 -1.29 0.09 3.17
N GLY A 59 -0.03 0.55 3.21
CA GLY A 59 1.16 -0.27 2.95
C GLY A 59 1.43 -1.36 3.99
N GLN A 60 0.70 -1.39 5.10
CA GLN A 60 0.74 -2.50 6.05
C GLN A 60 -0.18 -3.65 5.63
N TYR A 61 -1.22 -3.37 4.84
CA TYR A 61 -2.26 -4.31 4.44
C TYR A 61 -2.12 -4.75 2.99
N VAL A 62 -1.64 -3.86 2.12
CA VAL A 62 -1.52 -4.09 0.68
C VAL A 62 -0.05 -3.99 0.27
N PRO A 63 0.47 -4.94 -0.52
CA PRO A 63 1.83 -4.85 -1.07
C PRO A 63 2.05 -3.53 -1.81
N PRO A 64 3.26 -2.93 -1.74
CA PRO A 64 3.56 -1.66 -2.42
C PRO A 64 3.27 -1.71 -3.93
N GLU A 65 3.54 -2.84 -4.57
CA GLU A 65 3.31 -3.05 -6.00
C GLU A 65 1.82 -2.97 -6.36
N LEU A 66 0.95 -3.55 -5.51
CA LEU A 66 -0.51 -3.46 -5.68
C LEU A 66 -1.01 -2.04 -5.44
N ALA A 67 -0.45 -1.34 -4.46
CA ALA A 67 -0.80 0.07 -4.19
C ALA A 67 -0.40 0.99 -5.35
N ASP A 68 0.73 0.73 -5.99
CA ASP A 68 1.16 1.46 -7.18
C ASP A 68 0.27 1.15 -8.39
N GLU A 69 -0.11 -0.10 -8.60
CA GLU A 69 -1.03 -0.53 -9.66
C GLU A 69 -2.41 0.14 -9.50
N MET A 70 -2.97 0.15 -8.30
CA MET A 70 -4.23 0.86 -7.97
C MET A 70 -4.12 2.37 -8.20
N SER A 71 -2.95 2.96 -7.97
CA SER A 71 -2.74 4.41 -8.14
C SER A 71 -2.66 4.85 -9.60
N GLN A 72 -2.44 3.93 -10.54
CA GLN A 72 -2.39 4.22 -11.98
C GLN A 72 -3.80 4.33 -12.59
N ASP A 73 -4.78 3.59 -12.08
CA ASP A 73 -6.18 3.68 -12.51
C ASP A 73 -7.15 3.68 -11.31
N PRO A 74 -7.24 4.79 -10.56
CA PRO A 74 -8.11 4.86 -9.38
C PRO A 74 -9.61 4.68 -9.69
N ALA A 75 -10.03 4.92 -10.92
CA ALA A 75 -11.43 4.80 -11.33
C ALA A 75 -11.89 3.34 -11.44
N HIS A 76 -10.97 2.42 -11.64
CA HIS A 76 -11.26 0.99 -11.74
C HIS A 76 -11.43 0.34 -10.35
N TYR A 77 -10.92 0.96 -9.29
CA TYR A 77 -10.94 0.44 -7.93
C TYR A 77 -11.95 1.21 -7.07
N THR A 78 -13.23 0.81 -7.17
CA THR A 78 -14.31 1.38 -6.37
C THR A 78 -14.44 0.67 -5.02
N MET A 79 -14.90 1.40 -4.00
CA MET A 79 -15.20 0.85 -2.68
C MET A 79 -16.56 0.13 -2.63
N GLU A 80 -17.26 0.06 -3.76
CA GLU A 80 -18.53 -0.67 -3.87
C GLU A 80 -18.30 -2.17 -3.73
N GLY A 81 -19.14 -2.83 -2.96
CA GLY A 81 -19.09 -4.27 -2.76
C GLY A 81 -19.21 -5.04 -4.09
N GLN A 82 -18.18 -5.78 -4.44
CA GLN A 82 -18.14 -6.60 -5.65
C GLN A 82 -18.12 -8.08 -5.29
N SER A 83 -18.88 -8.89 -6.03
CA SER A 83 -18.80 -10.35 -5.92
C SER A 83 -17.75 -10.87 -6.90
N ARG A 84 -16.65 -11.41 -6.37
CA ARG A 84 -15.51 -11.92 -7.14
C ARG A 84 -15.17 -13.34 -6.72
N GLU A 85 -14.56 -14.11 -7.63
CA GLU A 85 -13.89 -15.33 -7.25
C GLU A 85 -12.54 -14.97 -6.62
N MET A 86 -12.33 -15.41 -5.39
CA MET A 86 -11.15 -15.06 -4.60
C MET A 86 -10.63 -16.29 -3.87
N THR A 87 -9.37 -16.24 -3.47
CA THR A 87 -8.79 -17.22 -2.53
C THR A 87 -8.50 -16.52 -1.22
N VAL A 88 -8.97 -17.10 -0.13
CA VAL A 88 -8.74 -16.63 1.24
C VAL A 88 -7.87 -17.63 1.99
N LEU A 89 -6.97 -17.12 2.78
CA LEU A 89 -6.11 -17.86 3.69
C LEU A 89 -6.37 -17.39 5.12
N PHE A 90 -6.53 -18.35 6.02
CA PHE A 90 -6.47 -18.14 7.46
C PHE A 90 -5.29 -18.92 8.03
N SER A 91 -4.49 -18.27 8.86
CA SER A 91 -3.46 -18.94 9.66
C SER A 91 -3.64 -18.59 11.13
N ASP A 92 -3.35 -19.54 12.02
CA ASP A 92 -3.53 -19.39 13.46
C ASP A 92 -2.45 -20.18 14.21
N ILE A 93 -2.00 -19.68 15.37
CA ILE A 93 -1.00 -20.37 16.21
C ILE A 93 -1.69 -21.48 17.01
N ARG A 94 -1.22 -22.70 16.85
CA ARG A 94 -1.76 -23.85 17.59
C ARG A 94 -1.47 -23.73 19.08
N GLY A 95 -2.53 -23.75 19.88
CA GLY A 95 -2.44 -23.70 21.35
C GLY A 95 -1.99 -22.35 21.89
N PHE A 96 -2.26 -21.25 21.17
CA PHE A 96 -1.88 -19.90 21.54
C PHE A 96 -2.30 -19.51 22.95
N THR A 97 -3.49 -19.87 23.40
CA THR A 97 -3.96 -19.58 24.78
C THR A 97 -3.00 -20.10 25.83
N ASN A 98 -2.60 -21.38 25.73
CA ASN A 98 -1.66 -21.99 26.69
C ASN A 98 -0.25 -21.39 26.57
N PHE A 99 0.11 -20.89 25.43
CA PHE A 99 1.38 -20.25 25.13
C PHE A 99 1.42 -18.83 25.71
N SER A 100 0.36 -18.05 25.49
CA SER A 100 0.27 -16.65 25.89
C SER A 100 0.23 -16.47 27.42
N GLU A 101 -0.35 -17.42 28.14
CA GLU A 101 -0.41 -17.40 29.63
C GLU A 101 0.96 -17.63 30.28
N LYS A 102 1.92 -18.23 29.58
CA LYS A 102 3.25 -18.58 30.12
C LYS A 102 4.30 -17.49 29.93
N LEU A 103 4.03 -16.52 29.06
CA LEU A 103 4.98 -15.44 28.74
C LEU A 103 4.59 -14.13 29.44
N PRO A 104 5.57 -13.36 29.91
CA PRO A 104 5.34 -11.97 30.30
C PRO A 104 4.75 -11.17 29.12
N PRO A 105 3.85 -10.19 29.35
CA PRO A 105 3.18 -9.45 28.30
C PRO A 105 4.12 -8.79 27.28
N VAL A 106 5.28 -8.32 27.71
CA VAL A 106 6.29 -7.69 26.85
C VAL A 106 6.89 -8.73 25.89
N GLU A 107 7.29 -9.89 26.41
CA GLU A 107 7.86 -10.97 25.61
C GLU A 107 6.83 -11.55 24.65
N LEU A 108 5.58 -11.71 25.09
CA LEU A 108 4.48 -12.13 24.23
C LEU A 108 4.29 -11.18 23.05
N ALA A 109 4.36 -9.86 23.28
CA ALA A 109 4.27 -8.87 22.21
C ALA A 109 5.45 -8.96 21.25
N GLU A 110 6.67 -9.21 21.73
CA GLU A 110 7.84 -9.39 20.87
C GLU A 110 7.73 -10.65 19.99
N VAL A 111 7.30 -11.77 20.59
CA VAL A 111 7.06 -13.04 19.87
C VAL A 111 6.01 -12.85 18.79
N LEU A 112 4.86 -12.26 19.14
CA LEU A 112 3.79 -11.99 18.19
C LEU A 112 4.24 -11.06 17.06
N ASN A 113 4.95 -9.99 17.37
CA ASN A 113 5.47 -9.06 16.37
C ASN A 113 6.44 -9.75 15.40
N ALA A 114 7.36 -10.58 15.90
CA ALA A 114 8.30 -11.32 15.07
C ALA A 114 7.56 -12.32 14.17
N TYR A 115 6.61 -13.06 14.72
CA TYR A 115 5.78 -14.01 13.98
C TYR A 115 4.93 -13.31 12.91
N LEU A 116 4.09 -12.34 13.31
CA LEU A 116 3.19 -11.65 12.39
C LEU A 116 3.94 -10.92 11.28
N SER A 117 5.08 -10.27 11.60
CA SER A 117 5.90 -9.60 10.61
C SER A 117 6.48 -10.56 9.57
N THR A 118 6.95 -11.74 10.02
CA THR A 118 7.50 -12.76 9.12
C THR A 118 6.42 -13.31 8.21
N MET A 119 5.25 -13.66 8.74
CA MET A 119 4.14 -14.23 7.97
C MET A 119 3.54 -13.19 7.00
N THR A 120 3.39 -11.94 7.44
CA THR A 120 2.90 -10.84 6.60
C THR A 120 3.81 -10.63 5.38
N ARG A 121 5.13 -10.64 5.59
CA ARG A 121 6.10 -10.51 4.48
C ARG A 121 5.93 -11.62 3.45
N ILE A 122 5.71 -12.86 3.89
CA ILE A 122 5.47 -14.00 2.99
C ILE A 122 4.18 -13.81 2.19
N VAL A 123 3.09 -13.41 2.83
CA VAL A 123 1.83 -13.09 2.14
C VAL A 123 2.05 -12.02 1.07
N GLN A 124 2.77 -10.95 1.41
CA GLN A 124 3.05 -9.84 0.48
C GLN A 124 3.96 -10.26 -0.68
N GLN A 125 4.96 -11.11 -0.45
CA GLN A 125 5.83 -11.66 -1.52
C GLN A 125 5.03 -12.43 -2.58
N HIS A 126 3.94 -13.07 -2.19
CA HIS A 126 3.02 -13.74 -3.10
C HIS A 126 1.85 -12.84 -3.58
N ARG A 127 1.97 -11.51 -3.42
CA ARG A 127 0.95 -10.52 -3.83
C ARG A 127 -0.40 -10.71 -3.12
N GLY A 128 -0.39 -11.29 -1.93
CA GLY A 128 -1.58 -11.40 -1.08
C GLY A 128 -1.86 -10.07 -0.35
N THR A 129 -3.12 -9.80 -0.13
CA THR A 129 -3.60 -8.66 0.67
C THR A 129 -3.95 -9.15 2.07
N ILE A 130 -3.42 -8.50 3.10
CA ILE A 130 -3.84 -8.74 4.48
C ILE A 130 -5.18 -8.04 4.70
N ASP A 131 -6.19 -8.80 5.11
CA ASP A 131 -7.46 -8.20 5.53
C ASP A 131 -7.35 -7.66 6.96
N LYS A 132 -7.02 -8.53 7.88
CA LYS A 132 -6.85 -8.18 9.30
C LYS A 132 -6.05 -9.22 10.08
N TYR A 133 -5.64 -8.81 11.28
CA TYR A 133 -5.16 -9.70 12.31
C TYR A 133 -6.27 -9.92 13.35
N ILE A 134 -6.46 -11.17 13.78
CA ILE A 134 -7.46 -11.55 14.78
C ILE A 134 -6.71 -12.24 15.91
N GLY A 135 -6.18 -11.42 16.83
CA GLY A 135 -5.23 -11.92 17.83
C GLY A 135 -3.93 -12.37 17.18
N ASP A 136 -3.63 -13.65 17.24
CA ASP A 136 -2.50 -14.31 16.60
C ASP A 136 -2.79 -14.83 15.19
N ALA A 137 -4.07 -14.79 14.77
CA ALA A 137 -4.48 -15.24 13.45
C ALA A 137 -4.30 -14.16 12.38
N ILE A 138 -3.98 -14.61 11.17
CA ILE A 138 -3.88 -13.77 9.98
C ILE A 138 -4.99 -14.17 9.01
N MET A 139 -5.74 -13.19 8.55
CA MET A 139 -6.65 -13.32 7.41
C MET A 139 -6.05 -12.58 6.22
N ALA A 140 -5.85 -13.30 5.13
CA ALA A 140 -5.32 -12.75 3.87
C ALA A 140 -6.12 -13.29 2.68
N PHE A 141 -6.11 -12.53 1.57
CA PHE A 141 -6.80 -12.94 0.36
C PHE A 141 -6.05 -12.53 -0.91
N TRP A 142 -6.40 -13.16 -2.03
CA TRP A 142 -5.86 -12.92 -3.38
C TRP A 142 -7.00 -12.72 -4.37
N ASN A 143 -6.68 -12.07 -5.48
CA ASN A 143 -7.59 -11.71 -6.57
C ASN A 143 -8.51 -10.51 -6.26
N ALA A 144 -8.12 -9.71 -5.27
CA ALA A 144 -8.67 -8.39 -5.01
C ALA A 144 -7.62 -7.56 -4.22
N PRO A 145 -7.56 -6.26 -4.41
CA PRO A 145 -8.32 -5.47 -5.37
C PRO A 145 -7.90 -5.70 -6.82
N VAL A 146 -6.67 -6.20 -7.04
CA VAL A 146 -6.08 -6.47 -8.36
C VAL A 146 -6.38 -7.90 -8.80
N ASP A 147 -6.70 -8.09 -10.08
CA ASP A 147 -6.93 -9.41 -10.66
C ASP A 147 -5.63 -10.21 -10.77
N LEU A 148 -5.68 -11.44 -10.26
CA LEU A 148 -4.57 -12.39 -10.27
C LEU A 148 -5.07 -13.74 -10.79
N GLY A 149 -4.73 -14.09 -12.05
CA GLY A 149 -5.20 -15.34 -12.66
C GLY A 149 -4.72 -16.61 -11.97
N ASP A 150 -3.64 -16.53 -11.18
CA ASP A 150 -3.01 -17.63 -10.46
C ASP A 150 -3.20 -17.53 -8.92
N HIS A 151 -4.23 -16.82 -8.46
CA HIS A 151 -4.47 -16.49 -7.06
C HIS A 151 -4.50 -17.72 -6.13
N ALA A 152 -5.12 -18.83 -6.57
CA ALA A 152 -5.20 -20.04 -5.79
C ALA A 152 -3.82 -20.69 -5.57
N SER A 153 -3.00 -20.76 -6.63
CA SER A 153 -1.64 -21.28 -6.55
C SER A 153 -0.75 -20.44 -5.64
N ARG A 154 -0.87 -19.10 -5.71
CA ARG A 154 -0.13 -18.18 -4.84
C ARG A 154 -0.49 -18.35 -3.38
N ALA A 155 -1.77 -18.52 -3.06
CA ALA A 155 -2.23 -18.74 -1.70
C ALA A 155 -1.70 -20.06 -1.12
N VAL A 156 -1.69 -21.14 -1.92
CA VAL A 156 -1.11 -22.43 -1.51
C VAL A 156 0.39 -22.32 -1.31
N GLN A 157 1.11 -21.66 -2.24
CA GLN A 157 2.56 -21.46 -2.09
C GLN A 157 2.87 -20.61 -0.84
N THR A 158 2.05 -19.58 -0.57
CA THR A 158 2.16 -18.79 0.68
C THR A 158 2.05 -19.69 1.90
N ALA A 159 1.06 -20.58 1.95
CA ALA A 159 0.88 -21.49 3.07
C ALA A 159 2.09 -22.43 3.28
N LEU A 160 2.69 -22.92 2.19
CA LEU A 160 3.90 -23.75 2.24
C LEU A 160 5.11 -22.96 2.73
N ASP A 161 5.30 -21.74 2.23
CA ASP A 161 6.42 -20.90 2.63
C ASP A 161 6.28 -20.40 4.08
N MET A 162 5.05 -20.16 4.56
CA MET A 162 4.78 -19.88 5.98
C MET A 162 5.21 -21.07 6.87
N GLN A 163 4.90 -22.29 6.48
CA GLN A 163 5.32 -23.49 7.22
C GLN A 163 6.85 -23.66 7.19
N ALA A 164 7.49 -23.42 6.06
CA ALA A 164 8.94 -23.52 5.92
C ALA A 164 9.67 -22.48 6.78
N ALA A 165 9.17 -21.24 6.82
CA ALA A 165 9.76 -20.15 7.58
C ALA A 165 9.72 -20.38 9.10
N LEU A 166 8.79 -21.18 9.60
CA LEU A 166 8.72 -21.52 11.03
C LEU A 166 9.98 -22.24 11.53
N SER A 167 10.65 -23.00 10.68
CA SER A 167 11.88 -23.70 11.09
C SER A 167 12.96 -22.73 11.54
N GLN A 168 13.20 -21.67 10.76
CA GLN A 168 14.16 -20.63 11.11
C GLN A 168 13.65 -19.78 12.28
N LEU A 169 12.39 -19.36 12.25
CA LEU A 169 11.80 -18.53 13.30
C LEU A 169 11.85 -19.22 14.66
N ASN A 170 11.58 -20.52 14.73
CA ASN A 170 11.65 -21.30 15.97
C ASN A 170 13.10 -21.48 16.47
N GLN A 171 14.10 -21.51 15.60
CA GLN A 171 15.51 -21.46 16.02
C GLN A 171 15.85 -20.13 16.70
N GLU A 172 15.38 -19.02 16.11
CA GLU A 172 15.55 -17.68 16.70
C GLU A 172 14.82 -17.55 18.05
N PHE A 173 13.62 -18.12 18.17
CA PHE A 173 12.85 -18.15 19.41
C PHE A 173 13.54 -18.99 20.49
N ALA A 174 14.03 -20.17 20.13
CA ALA A 174 14.77 -21.04 21.06
C ALA A 174 16.03 -20.37 21.59
N ALA A 175 16.75 -19.60 20.77
CA ALA A 175 17.93 -18.84 21.18
C ALA A 175 17.61 -17.75 22.23
N ARG A 176 16.34 -17.28 22.29
CA ARG A 176 15.83 -16.31 23.27
C ARG A 176 15.11 -16.97 24.46
N GLY A 177 15.00 -18.29 24.49
CA GLY A 177 14.25 -19.03 25.49
C GLY A 177 12.73 -18.96 25.31
N TRP A 178 12.27 -18.53 24.13
CA TRP A 178 10.85 -18.47 23.79
C TRP A 178 10.33 -19.82 23.30
N PRO A 179 9.04 -20.12 23.50
CA PRO A 179 8.46 -21.38 23.12
C PRO A 179 8.34 -21.54 21.58
N GLU A 180 8.35 -22.80 21.14
CA GLU A 180 8.13 -23.16 19.74
C GLU A 180 6.72 -22.79 19.28
N VAL A 181 6.63 -22.16 18.10
CA VAL A 181 5.38 -21.81 17.42
C VAL A 181 5.08 -22.83 16.34
N LYS A 182 3.84 -23.33 16.34
CA LYS A 182 3.26 -24.16 15.27
C LYS A 182 2.00 -23.48 14.76
N ILE A 183 1.77 -23.53 13.45
CA ILE A 183 0.58 -22.91 12.86
C ILE A 183 -0.33 -23.94 12.19
N GLY A 184 -1.62 -23.62 12.18
CA GLY A 184 -2.58 -24.19 11.24
C GLY A 184 -2.83 -23.20 10.11
N VAL A 185 -2.89 -23.67 8.86
CA VAL A 185 -3.24 -22.83 7.72
C VAL A 185 -4.38 -23.47 6.96
N GLY A 186 -5.42 -22.69 6.69
CA GLY A 186 -6.54 -23.06 5.85
C GLY A 186 -6.63 -22.17 4.62
N VAL A 187 -6.83 -22.75 3.45
CA VAL A 187 -6.98 -22.02 2.18
C VAL A 187 -8.27 -22.48 1.50
N ASN A 188 -9.05 -21.54 1.01
CA ASN A 188 -10.27 -21.82 0.25
C ASN A 188 -10.46 -20.83 -0.89
N THR A 189 -10.95 -21.32 -2.03
CA THR A 189 -11.29 -20.51 -3.21
C THR A 189 -12.79 -20.56 -3.46
N GLY A 190 -13.39 -19.42 -3.74
CA GLY A 190 -14.81 -19.32 -4.05
C GLY A 190 -15.25 -17.88 -4.33
N ARG A 191 -16.53 -17.73 -4.65
CA ARG A 191 -17.15 -16.42 -4.83
C ARG A 191 -17.40 -15.77 -3.48
N MET A 192 -16.88 -14.57 -3.31
CA MET A 192 -16.96 -13.80 -2.08
C MET A 192 -17.26 -12.35 -2.41
N SER A 193 -17.92 -11.64 -1.48
CA SER A 193 -18.09 -10.19 -1.59
C SER A 193 -16.88 -9.51 -0.98
N VAL A 194 -16.29 -8.59 -1.71
CA VAL A 194 -15.21 -7.72 -1.28
C VAL A 194 -15.62 -6.27 -1.47
N GLY A 195 -15.38 -5.43 -0.49
CA GLY A 195 -15.76 -4.03 -0.48
C GLY A 195 -15.97 -3.56 0.96
N ASN A 196 -16.30 -2.28 1.11
CA ASN A 196 -16.56 -1.65 2.39
C ASN A 196 -18.06 -1.46 2.57
#